data_6d0e8e7fa36e108e175e127724e5b9e5
#
_entry.id   6d0e8e7fa36e108e175e127724e5b9e5
#
_cell.length_a   1.000
_cell.length_b   1.000
_cell.length_c   1.000
_cell.angle_alpha   90.00
_cell.angle_beta   90.00
_cell.angle_gamma   90.00
#
_symmetry.space_group_name_H-M   'P 1'
#
loop_
_entity.id
_entity.type
_entity.pdbx_description
1 polymer ?
#
loop_
_entity_poly.entity_id
_entity_poly.type
_entity_poly.pdbx_seq_one_letter_code
_entity_poly.pdbx_strand_id
1 'polypeptide(L)'
;ATLRAQKREEEIVGEANKKAAEIRTKAEESIERDKQRALNEIKDEISEIVVMAAGKIVEKEISASDNEEIISKFLEEVGTAK
;
A
#
# COMPACT_ATOMS: atom_id res chain seq x y z
N ALA A 1 14.93 35.77 -46.58
CA ALA A 1 14.65 34.34 -46.59
C ALA A 1 15.36 33.58 -45.47
N THR A 2 16.64 33.87 -45.20
CA THR A 2 17.43 33.19 -44.16
C THR A 2 16.97 33.55 -42.74
N LEU A 3 16.60 34.79 -42.52
CA LEU A 3 16.15 35.25 -41.20
C LEU A 3 14.79 34.62 -40.81
N ARG A 4 13.91 34.47 -41.80
CA ARG A 4 12.60 33.85 -41.60
C ARG A 4 12.73 32.35 -41.30
N ALA A 5 13.64 31.68 -41.98
CA ALA A 5 13.92 30.27 -41.81
C ALA A 5 14.53 30.02 -40.39
N GLN A 6 15.45 30.87 -39.97
CA GLN A 6 16.04 30.78 -38.61
C GLN A 6 15.01 31.01 -37.51
N LYS A 7 14.14 32.00 -37.71
CA LYS A 7 13.07 32.31 -36.75
C LYS A 7 12.09 31.15 -36.63
N ARG A 8 11.74 30.52 -37.72
CA ARG A 8 10.86 29.36 -37.73
C ARG A 8 11.51 28.14 -37.09
N GLU A 9 12.79 27.94 -37.33
CA GLU A 9 13.56 26.88 -36.69
C GLU A 9 13.60 27.05 -35.16
N GLU A 10 13.86 28.27 -34.68
CA GLU A 10 13.84 28.58 -33.25
C GLU A 10 12.47 28.35 -32.62
N GLU A 11 11.39 28.71 -33.30
CA GLU A 11 10.03 28.46 -32.87
C GLU A 11 9.73 26.97 -32.76
N ILE A 12 10.11 26.19 -33.75
CA ILE A 12 9.90 24.74 -33.80
C ILE A 12 10.68 24.07 -32.69
N VAL A 13 11.95 24.42 -32.51
CA VAL A 13 12.79 23.88 -31.44
C VAL A 13 12.26 24.29 -30.04
N GLY A 14 11.83 25.53 -29.91
CA GLY A 14 11.24 26.06 -28.68
C GLY A 14 9.97 25.30 -28.29
N GLU A 15 9.07 25.10 -29.25
CA GLU A 15 7.84 24.32 -29.03
C GLU A 15 8.13 22.87 -28.70
N ALA A 16 9.08 22.25 -29.40
CA ALA A 16 9.49 20.87 -29.15
C ALA A 16 10.07 20.71 -27.74
N ASN A 17 10.91 21.63 -27.30
CA ASN A 17 11.50 21.63 -25.97
C ASN A 17 10.42 21.82 -24.89
N LYS A 18 9.47 22.72 -25.13
CA LYS A 18 8.35 22.96 -24.23
C LYS A 18 7.49 21.69 -24.10
N LYS A 19 7.18 21.05 -25.22
CA LYS A 19 6.39 19.82 -25.23
C LYS A 19 7.12 18.68 -24.54
N ALA A 20 8.42 18.55 -24.75
CA ALA A 20 9.24 17.56 -24.09
C ALA A 20 9.25 17.77 -22.56
N ALA A 21 9.34 19.00 -22.11
CA ALA A 21 9.27 19.36 -20.69
C ALA A 21 7.90 19.01 -20.08
N GLU A 22 6.81 19.29 -20.80
CA GLU A 22 5.45 18.94 -20.36
C GLU A 22 5.27 17.42 -20.27
N ILE A 23 5.77 16.68 -21.23
CA ILE A 23 5.71 15.20 -21.22
C ILE A 23 6.49 14.67 -20.03
N ARG A 24 7.67 15.19 -19.78
CA ARG A 24 8.51 14.79 -18.62
C ARG A 24 7.79 15.04 -17.30
N THR A 25 7.22 16.23 -17.13
CA THR A 25 6.49 16.60 -15.92
C THR A 25 5.30 15.68 -15.69
N LYS A 26 4.52 15.42 -16.74
CA LYS A 26 3.37 14.50 -16.64
C LYS A 26 3.79 13.07 -16.32
N ALA A 27 4.91 12.63 -16.91
CA ALA A 27 5.45 11.30 -16.63
C ALA A 27 5.92 11.19 -15.17
N GLU A 28 6.60 12.19 -14.64
CA GLU A 28 7.04 12.23 -13.25
C GLU A 28 5.86 12.21 -12.29
N GLU A 29 4.82 12.99 -12.57
CA GLU A 29 3.58 13.00 -11.79
C GLU A 29 2.89 11.63 -11.81
N SER A 30 2.83 11.00 -12.97
CA SER A 30 2.24 9.68 -13.14
C SER A 30 3.02 8.61 -12.37
N ILE A 31 4.33 8.65 -12.42
CA ILE A 31 5.21 7.74 -11.68
C ILE A 31 5.00 7.91 -10.18
N GLU A 32 4.91 9.14 -9.70
CA GLU A 32 4.67 9.40 -8.28
C GLU A 32 3.31 8.87 -7.82
N ARG A 33 2.26 9.05 -8.62
CA ARG A 33 0.93 8.49 -8.31
C ARG A 33 0.95 6.96 -8.29
N ASP A 34 1.61 6.34 -9.26
CA ASP A 34 1.73 4.88 -9.33
C ASP A 34 2.52 4.33 -8.16
N LYS A 35 3.58 5.01 -7.78
CA LYS A 35 4.39 4.67 -6.59
C LYS A 35 3.54 4.71 -5.32
N GLN A 36 2.77 5.77 -5.11
CA GLN A 36 1.90 5.90 -3.94
C GLN A 36 0.83 4.82 -3.91
N ARG A 37 0.25 4.51 -5.06
CA ARG A 37 -0.75 3.44 -5.18
C ARG A 37 -0.13 2.09 -4.83
N ALA A 38 1.05 1.79 -5.37
CA ALA A 38 1.75 0.55 -5.10
C ALA A 38 2.11 0.40 -3.61
N LEU A 39 2.58 1.48 -2.98
CA LEU A 39 2.88 1.49 -1.55
C LEU A 39 1.65 1.25 -0.71
N ASN A 40 0.51 1.84 -1.07
CA ASN A 40 -0.75 1.64 -0.37
C ASN A 40 -1.25 0.19 -0.51
N GLU A 41 -1.14 -0.39 -1.69
CA GLU A 41 -1.49 -1.79 -1.94
C GLU A 41 -0.63 -2.75 -1.11
N ILE A 42 0.68 -2.51 -1.06
CA ILE A 42 1.61 -3.30 -0.24
C ILE A 42 1.26 -3.17 1.24
N LYS A 43 0.98 -1.96 1.71
CA LYS A 43 0.58 -1.70 3.09
C LYS A 43 -0.68 -2.47 3.46
N ASP A 44 -1.66 -2.48 2.59
CA ASP A 44 -2.92 -3.20 2.79
C ASP A 44 -2.68 -4.72 2.85
N GLU A 45 -1.88 -5.25 1.94
CA GLU A 45 -1.51 -6.67 1.92
C GLU A 45 -0.75 -7.09 3.17
N ILE A 46 0.21 -6.30 3.61
CA ILE A 46 0.96 -6.55 4.84
C ILE A 46 0.03 -6.51 6.04
N SER A 47 -0.89 -5.55 6.10
CA SER A 47 -1.86 -5.45 7.18
C SER A 47 -2.75 -6.68 7.26
N GLU A 48 -3.21 -7.20 6.15
CA GLU A 48 -3.99 -8.44 6.08
C GLU A 48 -3.20 -9.64 6.58
N ILE A 49 -1.94 -9.77 6.15
CA ILE A 49 -1.05 -10.85 6.59
C ILE A 49 -0.81 -10.78 8.09
N VAL A 50 -0.55 -9.59 8.63
CA VAL A 50 -0.32 -9.37 10.05
C VAL A 50 -1.55 -9.77 10.87
N VAL A 51 -2.73 -9.36 10.44
CA VAL A 51 -4.01 -9.70 11.10
C VAL A 51 -4.24 -11.21 11.07
N MET A 52 -4.01 -11.86 9.93
CA MET A 52 -4.13 -13.32 9.80
C MET A 52 -3.14 -14.06 10.71
N ALA A 53 -1.89 -13.62 10.72
CA ALA A 53 -0.84 -14.22 11.54
C ALA A 53 -1.15 -14.06 13.03
N ALA A 54 -1.56 -12.86 13.43
CA ALA A 54 -1.97 -12.58 14.82
C ALA A 54 -3.17 -13.44 15.24
N GLY A 55 -4.16 -13.58 14.35
CA GLY A 55 -5.31 -14.43 14.58
C GLY A 55 -4.93 -15.90 14.79
N LYS A 56 -4.01 -16.41 13.99
CA LYS A 56 -3.51 -17.78 14.14
C LYS A 56 -2.71 -17.99 15.42
N ILE A 57 -1.92 -17.02 15.82
CA ILE A 57 -1.15 -17.09 17.07
C ILE A 57 -2.09 -17.12 18.28
N VAL A 58 -3.09 -16.25 18.30
CA VAL A 58 -4.10 -16.20 19.37
C VAL A 58 -4.88 -17.51 19.42
N GLU A 59 -5.31 -18.02 18.28
CA GLU A 59 -6.02 -19.29 18.17
C GLU A 59 -5.21 -20.46 18.72
N LYS A 60 -3.93 -20.52 18.38
CA LYS A 60 -3.01 -21.56 18.85
C LYS A 60 -2.75 -21.46 20.35
N GLU A 61 -2.59 -20.30 20.91
CA GLU A 61 -2.42 -20.11 22.35
C GLU A 61 -3.66 -20.51 23.13
N ILE A 62 -4.83 -20.12 22.67
CA ILE A 62 -6.10 -20.51 23.28
C ILE A 62 -6.26 -22.04 23.23
N SER A 63 -5.94 -22.68 22.10
CA SER A 63 -6.05 -24.12 21.94
C SER A 63 -5.06 -24.90 22.80
N ALA A 64 -3.82 -24.41 22.92
CA ALA A 64 -2.72 -25.17 23.53
C ALA A 64 -2.60 -25.02 25.03
N SER A 65 -2.85 -23.82 25.58
CA SER A 65 -2.60 -23.56 27.00
C SER A 65 -3.83 -23.15 27.80
N ASP A 66 -4.79 -22.49 27.20
CA ASP A 66 -5.91 -21.88 27.91
C ASP A 66 -7.16 -22.74 27.93
N ASN A 67 -7.24 -23.75 27.11
CA ASN A 67 -8.39 -24.66 27.06
C ASN A 67 -8.60 -25.35 28.42
N GLU A 68 -7.53 -25.81 29.06
CA GLU A 68 -7.62 -26.46 30.35
C GLU A 68 -8.04 -25.49 31.45
N GLU A 69 -7.47 -24.29 31.47
CA GLU A 69 -7.82 -23.24 32.43
C GLU A 69 -9.26 -22.78 32.28
N ILE A 70 -9.70 -22.53 31.05
CA ILE A 70 -11.06 -22.11 30.76
C ILE A 70 -12.06 -23.18 31.16
N ILE A 71 -11.76 -24.43 30.84
CA ILE A 71 -12.60 -25.59 31.20
C ILE A 71 -12.62 -25.76 32.73
N SER A 72 -11.48 -25.65 33.38
CA SER A 72 -11.39 -25.74 34.83
C SER A 72 -12.20 -24.66 35.54
N LYS A 73 -12.08 -23.41 35.06
CA LYS A 73 -12.87 -22.27 35.58
C LYS A 73 -14.36 -22.47 35.37
N PHE A 74 -14.74 -22.97 34.22
CA PHE A 74 -16.13 -23.26 33.87
C PHE A 74 -16.71 -24.34 34.77
N LEU A 75 -15.95 -25.40 35.03
CA LEU A 75 -16.35 -26.49 35.92
C LEU A 75 -16.46 -26.03 37.38
N GLU A 76 -15.56 -25.16 37.81
CA GLU A 76 -15.64 -24.55 39.15
C GLU A 76 -16.90 -23.71 39.33
N GLU A 77 -17.24 -22.89 38.36
CA GLU A 77 -18.45 -22.06 38.35
C GLU A 77 -19.72 -22.91 38.37
N VAL A 78 -19.75 -23.98 37.61
CA VAL A 78 -20.87 -24.92 37.61
C VAL A 78 -20.96 -25.67 38.92
N GLY A 79 -19.81 -26.03 39.51
CA GLY A 79 -19.73 -26.68 40.81
C GLY A 79 -20.20 -25.82 41.98
N THR A 80 -19.91 -24.52 41.93
CA THR A 80 -20.32 -23.56 42.96
C THR A 80 -21.74 -23.03 42.79
N ALA A 81 -22.34 -23.21 41.64
CA ALA A 81 -23.74 -22.80 41.35
C ALA A 81 -24.76 -23.72 42.02
N LYS A 82 -24.31 -24.79 42.60
CA LYS A 82 -25.12 -25.69 43.41
C LYS A 82 -25.07 -25.29 44.90
#